data_f23698c5ca80d9667b274ca7ab486f09
#
_entry.id   f23698c5ca80d9667b274ca7ab486f09
#
_cell.length_a   1.000
_cell.length_b   1.000
_cell.length_c   1.000
_cell.angle_alpha   90.00
_cell.angle_beta   90.00
_cell.angle_gamma   90.00
#
_symmetry.space_group_name_H-M   'P 1'
#
loop_
_entity.id
_entity.type
_entity.pdbx_description
1 polymer ?
#
loop_
_entity_poly.entity_id
_entity_poly.type
_entity_poly.pdbx_seq_one_letter_code
_entity_poly.pdbx_strand_id
1 'polypeptide(L)'
;LKFVKPDLTDEDMIRAHLKTMGTVVQSYARGGDLEPYMYTHEANKGYGNSLTAPQDITTYEYADHLLLSLCETVGVRLRNDDVKVSVVSVHITTYEFVYSNKQMQLLSPTDVTEEIYHAVCKVFRLLWDGVTPIRQIGVHTSKVQSDVGRQYNMFDLDKYDRLSVLNRTIDNIRER
;
A
#
# COMPACT_ATOMS: atom_id res chain seq x y z
N LEU A 1 -23.32 -38.73 2.57
CA LEU A 1 -23.58 -37.40 2.02
C LEU A 1 -23.74 -37.55 0.51
N LYS A 2 -24.99 -37.57 0.02
CA LYS A 2 -25.27 -37.48 -1.42
C LYS A 2 -24.90 -36.09 -1.86
N PHE A 3 -23.87 -35.94 -2.70
CA PHE A 3 -23.65 -34.72 -3.47
C PHE A 3 -24.83 -34.54 -4.39
N VAL A 4 -25.75 -33.66 -4.03
CA VAL A 4 -26.76 -33.14 -4.93
C VAL A 4 -26.00 -32.29 -5.94
N LYS A 5 -25.87 -32.75 -7.19
CA LYS A 5 -25.39 -31.88 -8.27
C LYS A 5 -26.39 -30.71 -8.35
N PRO A 6 -25.92 -29.46 -8.20
CA PRO A 6 -26.83 -28.33 -8.40
C PRO A 6 -27.36 -28.43 -9.82
N ASP A 7 -28.68 -28.34 -9.98
CA ASP A 7 -29.32 -28.33 -11.29
C ASP A 7 -28.82 -27.10 -12.04
N LEU A 8 -27.96 -27.30 -13.05
CA LEU A 8 -27.26 -26.26 -13.78
C LEU A 8 -28.17 -25.46 -14.72
N THR A 9 -29.48 -25.75 -14.70
CA THR A 9 -30.50 -25.07 -15.52
C THR A 9 -31.07 -23.81 -14.86
N ASP A 10 -30.74 -23.54 -13.59
CA ASP A 10 -31.22 -22.38 -12.85
C ASP A 10 -30.21 -21.21 -12.86
N GLU A 11 -29.68 -20.89 -14.04
CA GLU A 11 -28.76 -19.74 -14.22
C GLU A 11 -29.35 -18.42 -13.68
N ASP A 12 -30.63 -18.22 -13.91
CA ASP A 12 -31.33 -17.01 -13.50
C ASP A 12 -31.47 -16.91 -11.97
N MET A 13 -31.67 -18.03 -11.26
CA MET A 13 -31.70 -18.03 -9.80
C MET A 13 -30.33 -17.72 -9.20
N ILE A 14 -29.27 -18.32 -9.72
CA ILE A 14 -27.90 -18.06 -9.27
C ILE A 14 -27.51 -16.59 -9.50
N ARG A 15 -27.85 -16.05 -10.68
CA ARG A 15 -27.62 -14.63 -11.00
C ARG A 15 -28.46 -13.71 -10.10
N ALA A 16 -29.71 -14.05 -9.82
CA ALA A 16 -30.58 -13.24 -8.97
C ALA A 16 -30.03 -13.13 -7.53
N HIS A 17 -29.44 -14.21 -6.99
CA HIS A 17 -28.90 -14.23 -5.64
C HIS A 17 -27.46 -13.73 -5.54
N LEU A 18 -26.58 -14.10 -6.47
CA LEU A 18 -25.14 -13.80 -6.41
C LEU A 18 -24.70 -12.67 -7.34
N LYS A 19 -25.62 -12.08 -8.10
CA LYS A 19 -25.35 -10.98 -9.07
C LYS A 19 -24.17 -11.35 -10.00
N THR A 20 -23.17 -10.45 -10.10
CA THR A 20 -21.96 -10.66 -10.92
C THR A 20 -21.15 -11.89 -10.53
N MET A 21 -21.16 -12.29 -9.25
CA MET A 21 -20.48 -13.50 -8.80
C MET A 21 -21.19 -14.79 -9.26
N GLY A 22 -22.47 -14.73 -9.63
CA GLY A 22 -23.22 -15.90 -10.09
C GLY A 22 -22.63 -16.54 -11.35
N THR A 23 -22.18 -15.72 -12.31
CA THR A 23 -21.51 -16.20 -13.54
C THR A 23 -20.15 -16.85 -13.24
N VAL A 24 -19.41 -16.29 -12.30
CA VAL A 24 -18.09 -16.80 -11.87
C VAL A 24 -18.26 -18.18 -11.21
N VAL A 25 -19.14 -18.27 -10.25
CA VAL A 25 -19.42 -19.53 -9.52
C VAL A 25 -19.90 -20.61 -10.50
N GLN A 26 -20.77 -20.27 -11.45
CA GLN A 26 -21.28 -21.22 -12.43
C GLN A 26 -20.20 -21.69 -13.41
N SER A 27 -19.31 -20.79 -13.85
CA SER A 27 -18.18 -21.16 -14.69
C SER A 27 -17.25 -22.15 -13.96
N TYR A 28 -16.89 -21.87 -12.71
CA TYR A 28 -16.07 -22.77 -11.91
C TYR A 28 -16.77 -24.11 -11.63
N ALA A 29 -18.07 -24.12 -11.35
CA ALA A 29 -18.84 -25.33 -11.16
C ALA A 29 -18.89 -26.23 -12.41
N ARG A 30 -18.76 -25.65 -13.59
CA ARG A 30 -18.66 -26.34 -14.87
C ARG A 30 -17.22 -26.75 -15.24
N GLY A 31 -16.23 -26.42 -14.42
CA GLY A 31 -14.82 -26.64 -14.69
C GLY A 31 -14.22 -25.66 -15.72
N GLY A 32 -14.89 -24.55 -15.99
CA GLY A 32 -14.40 -23.49 -16.84
C GLY A 32 -13.50 -22.54 -16.06
N ASP A 33 -12.37 -22.17 -16.67
CA ASP A 33 -11.53 -21.10 -16.15
C ASP A 33 -11.96 -19.80 -16.87
N LEU A 34 -12.38 -18.79 -16.11
CA LEU A 34 -12.81 -17.51 -16.67
C LEU A 34 -11.65 -16.66 -17.15
N GLU A 35 -10.47 -16.91 -16.64
CA GLU A 35 -9.25 -16.26 -17.08
C GLU A 35 -8.24 -17.30 -17.54
N PRO A 36 -7.82 -17.26 -18.81
CA PRO A 36 -6.67 -18.06 -19.21
C PRO A 36 -5.51 -17.65 -18.29
N TYR A 37 -4.80 -18.65 -17.74
CA TYR A 37 -3.63 -18.45 -16.88
C TYR A 37 -2.52 -17.77 -17.67
N MET A 38 -2.71 -16.50 -17.96
CA MET A 38 -1.71 -15.65 -18.58
C MET A 38 -0.92 -14.99 -17.48
N TYR A 39 0.34 -15.34 -17.34
CA TYR A 39 1.31 -14.59 -16.58
C TYR A 39 1.57 -13.23 -17.25
N THR A 40 0.61 -12.35 -17.23
CA THR A 40 0.88 -10.95 -17.48
C THR A 40 1.27 -10.36 -16.12
N HIS A 41 2.54 -10.06 -15.94
CA HIS A 41 3.00 -9.26 -14.81
C HIS A 41 2.33 -7.88 -14.92
N GLU A 42 1.17 -7.72 -14.28
CA GLU A 42 0.63 -6.39 -14.09
C GLU A 42 1.58 -5.58 -13.22
N ALA A 43 1.86 -4.36 -13.63
CA ALA A 43 2.66 -3.44 -12.83
C ALA A 43 2.02 -3.23 -11.46
N ASN A 44 2.83 -3.15 -10.41
CA ASN A 44 2.35 -2.91 -9.06
C ASN A 44 1.56 -1.61 -8.99
N LYS A 45 0.34 -1.67 -8.45
CA LYS A 45 -0.56 -0.50 -8.30
C LYS A 45 -0.26 0.31 -7.04
N GLY A 46 0.53 -0.25 -6.12
CA GLY A 46 0.93 0.39 -4.87
C GLY A 46 1.94 -0.44 -4.10
N TYR A 47 2.60 0.20 -3.14
CA TYR A 47 3.59 -0.40 -2.26
C TYR A 47 3.20 -0.10 -0.81
N GLY A 48 3.25 -1.09 0.03
CA GLY A 48 2.91 -0.91 1.43
C GLY A 48 3.68 -1.86 2.33
N ASN A 49 3.77 -1.45 3.59
CA ASN A 49 4.28 -2.28 4.67
C ASN A 49 3.55 -1.94 5.96
N SER A 50 3.36 -2.92 6.82
CA SER A 50 2.71 -2.74 8.12
C SER A 50 3.39 -3.61 9.17
N LEU A 51 3.29 -3.17 10.42
CA LEU A 51 3.88 -3.84 11.56
C LEU A 51 2.86 -3.90 12.70
N THR A 52 2.68 -5.09 13.27
CA THR A 52 2.07 -5.23 14.58
C THR A 52 3.16 -4.99 15.62
N ALA A 53 3.01 -3.94 16.42
CA ALA A 53 4.01 -3.56 17.40
C ALA A 53 4.14 -4.64 18.51
N PRO A 54 5.36 -4.93 18.99
CA PRO A 54 5.57 -5.86 20.10
C PRO A 54 4.85 -5.45 21.39
N GLN A 55 4.70 -4.16 21.59
CA GLN A 55 3.90 -3.53 22.64
C GLN A 55 3.09 -2.38 22.04
N ASP A 56 1.93 -2.09 22.62
CA ASP A 56 1.04 -1.07 22.09
C ASP A 56 1.74 0.31 22.02
N ILE A 57 1.51 1.01 20.93
CA ILE A 57 2.09 2.33 20.66
C ILE A 57 1.24 3.35 21.40
N THR A 58 1.84 4.05 22.37
CA THR A 58 1.19 5.04 23.21
C THR A 58 1.82 6.43 23.10
N THR A 59 2.91 6.58 22.34
CA THR A 59 3.62 7.85 22.16
C THR A 59 3.90 8.13 20.71
N TYR A 60 3.88 9.42 20.33
CA TYR A 60 4.23 9.85 18.98
C TYR A 60 5.68 9.49 18.63
N GLU A 61 6.60 9.60 19.57
CA GLU A 61 8.01 9.31 19.37
C GLU A 61 8.23 7.85 18.96
N TYR A 62 7.59 6.90 19.64
CA TYR A 62 7.67 5.49 19.29
C TYR A 62 7.03 5.20 17.94
N ALA A 63 5.87 5.83 17.66
CA ALA A 63 5.22 5.72 16.35
C ALA A 63 6.10 6.27 15.23
N ASP A 64 6.74 7.42 15.42
CA ASP A 64 7.61 8.05 14.42
C ASP A 64 8.80 7.16 14.05
N HIS A 65 9.41 6.45 15.02
CA HIS A 65 10.46 5.47 14.74
C HIS A 65 9.97 4.29 13.88
N LEU A 66 8.79 3.76 14.20
CA LEU A 66 8.20 2.67 13.41
C LEU A 66 7.82 3.12 12.01
N LEU A 67 7.22 4.30 11.89
CA LEU A 67 6.86 4.89 10.59
C LEU A 67 8.09 5.13 9.70
N LEU A 68 9.21 5.57 10.29
CA LEU A 68 10.46 5.74 9.55
C LEU A 68 10.94 4.41 8.96
N SER A 69 10.98 3.34 9.76
CA SER A 69 11.37 2.00 9.30
C SER A 69 10.46 1.48 8.18
N LEU A 70 9.14 1.70 8.31
CA LEU A 70 8.18 1.32 7.27
C LEU A 70 8.40 2.12 5.98
N CYS A 71 8.65 3.43 6.08
CA CYS A 71 8.93 4.29 4.93
C CYS A 71 10.26 3.92 4.23
N GLU A 72 11.29 3.54 4.99
CA GLU A 72 12.54 3.03 4.42
C GLU A 72 12.29 1.79 3.57
N THR A 73 11.54 0.81 4.11
CA THR A 73 11.21 -0.42 3.37
C THR A 73 10.41 -0.14 2.10
N VAL A 74 9.44 0.76 2.16
CA VAL A 74 8.64 1.16 0.99
C VAL A 74 9.51 1.90 -0.01
N GLY A 75 10.35 2.84 0.43
CA GLY A 75 11.25 3.62 -0.42
C GLY A 75 12.24 2.75 -1.19
N VAL A 76 12.86 1.75 -0.54
CA VAL A 76 13.74 0.77 -1.20
C VAL A 76 13.01 0.04 -2.33
N ARG A 77 11.78 -0.45 -2.08
CA ARG A 77 11.00 -1.16 -3.09
C ARG A 77 10.64 -0.27 -4.28
N LEU A 78 10.30 0.98 -4.03
CA LEU A 78 10.00 1.97 -5.09
C LEU A 78 11.21 2.20 -5.99
N ARG A 79 12.39 2.37 -5.39
CA ARG A 79 13.65 2.58 -6.14
C ARG A 79 14.12 1.36 -6.87
N ASN A 80 13.92 0.15 -6.33
CA ASN A 80 14.26 -1.10 -7.01
C ASN A 80 13.39 -1.32 -8.25
N ASP A 81 12.13 -0.92 -8.21
CA ASP A 81 11.21 -1.02 -9.36
C ASP A 81 11.26 0.24 -10.26
N ASP A 82 12.13 1.22 -9.93
CA ASP A 82 12.29 2.51 -10.63
C ASP A 82 10.97 3.26 -10.85
N VAL A 83 10.15 3.34 -9.80
CA VAL A 83 8.83 3.97 -9.83
C VAL A 83 8.71 5.04 -8.75
N LYS A 84 7.83 6.02 -9.00
CA LYS A 84 7.49 7.09 -8.07
C LYS A 84 6.02 7.02 -7.69
N VAL A 85 5.68 7.55 -6.52
CA VAL A 85 4.32 7.55 -6.00
C VAL A 85 3.82 8.96 -5.72
N SER A 86 2.53 9.18 -5.92
CA SER A 86 1.89 10.49 -5.72
C SER A 86 0.92 10.52 -4.53
N VAL A 87 0.63 9.40 -3.91
CA VAL A 87 -0.28 9.31 -2.76
C VAL A 87 0.35 8.46 -1.69
N VAL A 88 0.32 8.95 -0.45
CA VAL A 88 0.67 8.21 0.75
C VAL A 88 -0.55 8.05 1.63
N SER A 89 -0.67 6.90 2.29
CA SER A 89 -1.70 6.63 3.27
C SER A 89 -1.10 5.95 4.50
N VAL A 90 -1.70 6.25 5.64
CA VAL A 90 -1.38 5.60 6.91
C VAL A 90 -2.62 4.90 7.40
N HIS A 91 -2.46 3.70 7.91
CA HIS A 91 -3.52 2.99 8.61
C HIS A 91 -3.02 2.57 9.99
N ILE A 92 -3.94 2.56 10.92
CA ILE A 92 -3.74 2.12 12.29
C ILE A 92 -4.85 1.16 12.69
N THR A 93 -4.52 0.23 13.56
CA THR A 93 -5.48 -0.61 14.26
C THR A 93 -5.24 -0.43 15.75
N THR A 94 -6.26 -0.04 16.48
CA THR A 94 -6.17 0.17 17.93
C THR A 94 -6.11 -1.16 18.68
N TYR A 95 -5.86 -1.10 20.00
CA TYR A 95 -5.90 -2.27 20.88
C TYR A 95 -7.30 -2.94 20.92
N GLU A 96 -8.36 -2.18 20.62
CA GLU A 96 -9.75 -2.69 20.49
C GLU A 96 -10.06 -3.23 19.09
N PHE A 97 -9.05 -3.36 18.21
CA PHE A 97 -9.18 -3.80 16.82
C PHE A 97 -10.02 -2.86 15.93
N VAL A 98 -10.16 -1.59 16.31
CA VAL A 98 -10.76 -0.58 15.44
C VAL A 98 -9.74 -0.15 14.39
N TYR A 99 -10.10 -0.35 13.12
CA TYR A 99 -9.28 0.07 11.98
C TYR A 99 -9.62 1.48 11.54
N SER A 100 -8.61 2.30 11.32
CA SER A 100 -8.74 3.65 10.77
C SER A 100 -7.64 3.91 9.75
N ASN A 101 -7.95 4.65 8.69
CA ASN A 101 -6.97 5.06 7.71
C ASN A 101 -7.17 6.49 7.24
N LYS A 102 -6.09 7.10 6.74
CA LYS A 102 -6.12 8.41 6.10
C LYS A 102 -5.05 8.49 5.04
N GLN A 103 -5.32 9.23 3.97
CA GLN A 103 -4.38 9.41 2.87
C GLN A 103 -4.18 10.88 2.53
N MET A 104 -3.06 11.18 1.88
CA MET A 104 -2.74 12.50 1.38
C MET A 104 -2.06 12.39 0.02
N GLN A 105 -2.40 13.30 -0.88
CA GLN A 105 -1.70 13.44 -2.15
C GLN A 105 -0.45 14.30 -1.95
N LEU A 106 0.66 13.85 -2.53
CA LEU A 106 1.92 14.57 -2.58
C LEU A 106 1.87 15.66 -3.66
N LEU A 107 2.65 16.71 -3.47
CA LEU A 107 2.77 17.82 -4.45
C LEU A 107 3.40 17.34 -5.77
N SER A 108 4.37 16.45 -5.68
CA SER A 108 5.05 15.82 -6.82
C SER A 108 5.26 14.34 -6.57
N PRO A 109 5.29 13.50 -7.62
CA PRO A 109 5.67 12.10 -7.50
C PRO A 109 7.08 11.96 -6.94
N THR A 110 7.28 11.04 -5.97
CA THR A 110 8.58 10.86 -5.33
C THR A 110 8.86 9.37 -5.00
N ASP A 111 10.14 9.02 -4.94
CA ASP A 111 10.73 7.78 -4.43
C ASP A 111 11.67 8.05 -3.24
N VAL A 112 11.79 9.33 -2.83
CA VAL A 112 12.64 9.76 -1.73
C VAL A 112 12.00 9.43 -0.39
N THR A 113 12.69 8.62 0.41
CA THR A 113 12.19 8.14 1.71
C THR A 113 11.83 9.28 2.66
N GLU A 114 12.66 10.34 2.72
CA GLU A 114 12.42 11.48 3.61
C GLU A 114 11.13 12.24 3.27
N GLU A 115 10.84 12.44 1.98
CA GLU A 115 9.60 13.11 1.54
C GLU A 115 8.36 12.26 1.88
N ILE A 116 8.45 10.94 1.64
CA ILE A 116 7.40 9.98 2.01
C ILE A 116 7.18 10.02 3.52
N TYR A 117 8.26 9.96 4.31
CA TYR A 117 8.20 9.97 5.78
C TYR A 117 7.56 11.26 6.32
N HIS A 118 7.97 12.43 5.84
CA HIS A 118 7.37 13.70 6.24
C HIS A 118 5.86 13.77 5.94
N ALA A 119 5.45 13.26 4.78
CA ALA A 119 4.04 13.22 4.43
C ALA A 119 3.27 12.22 5.31
N VAL A 120 3.84 11.04 5.55
CA VAL A 120 3.30 10.00 6.43
C VAL A 120 3.12 10.52 7.85
N CYS A 121 4.11 11.22 8.42
CA CYS A 121 4.00 11.82 9.75
C CYS A 121 2.87 12.85 9.82
N LYS A 122 2.68 13.70 8.78
CA LYS A 122 1.56 14.64 8.72
C LYS A 122 0.22 13.92 8.72
N VAL A 123 0.08 12.87 7.90
CA VAL A 123 -1.15 12.05 7.82
C VAL A 123 -1.41 11.37 9.16
N PHE A 124 -0.39 10.80 9.78
CA PHE A 124 -0.49 10.11 11.06
C PHE A 124 -1.00 11.04 12.18
N ARG A 125 -0.45 12.26 12.28
CA ARG A 125 -0.89 13.27 13.26
C ARG A 125 -2.33 13.76 13.05
N LEU A 126 -2.86 13.61 11.83
CA LEU A 126 -4.27 13.90 11.54
C LEU A 126 -5.19 12.69 11.74
N LEU A 127 -4.63 11.50 11.91
CA LEU A 127 -5.35 10.24 12.05
C LEU A 127 -5.49 9.82 13.51
N TRP A 128 -4.40 9.91 14.27
CA TRP A 128 -4.34 9.44 15.65
C TRP A 128 -4.63 10.56 16.65
N ASP A 129 -5.41 10.23 17.67
CA ASP A 129 -5.79 11.14 18.76
C ASP A 129 -4.68 11.37 19.81
N GLY A 130 -3.59 10.59 19.76
CA GLY A 130 -2.47 10.64 20.69
C GLY A 130 -2.73 9.98 22.04
N VAL A 131 -3.87 9.34 22.23
CA VAL A 131 -4.30 8.73 23.51
C VAL A 131 -4.61 7.26 23.37
N THR A 132 -5.41 6.89 22.36
CA THR A 132 -5.83 5.49 22.15
C THR A 132 -4.63 4.63 21.76
N PRO A 133 -4.29 3.56 22.51
CA PRO A 133 -3.16 2.70 22.18
C PRO A 133 -3.33 2.04 20.81
N ILE A 134 -2.28 2.08 20.00
CA ILE A 134 -2.25 1.48 18.66
C ILE A 134 -1.50 0.15 18.72
N ARG A 135 -2.13 -0.91 18.23
CA ARG A 135 -1.55 -2.25 18.13
C ARG A 135 -0.82 -2.49 16.82
N GLN A 136 -1.34 -1.95 15.73
CA GLN A 136 -0.75 -2.11 14.39
C GLN A 136 -0.72 -0.76 13.68
N ILE A 137 0.39 -0.52 12.99
CA ILE A 137 0.60 0.67 12.18
C ILE A 137 1.12 0.27 10.80
N GLY A 138 0.70 0.95 9.76
CA GLY A 138 1.19 0.68 8.42
C GLY A 138 1.15 1.89 7.51
N VAL A 139 2.02 1.83 6.51
CA VAL A 139 2.17 2.81 5.44
C VAL A 139 1.85 2.14 4.12
N HIS A 140 1.10 2.82 3.27
CA HIS A 140 0.81 2.38 1.92
C HIS A 140 0.95 3.55 0.95
N THR A 141 1.46 3.26 -0.24
CA THR A 141 1.62 4.25 -1.31
C THR A 141 0.85 3.80 -2.54
N SER A 142 0.32 4.74 -3.30
CA SER A 142 -0.46 4.48 -4.50
C SER A 142 -0.25 5.55 -5.56
N LYS A 143 -0.94 5.41 -6.70
CA LYS A 143 -0.70 6.19 -7.91
C LYS A 143 0.77 6.08 -8.33
N VAL A 144 1.17 4.83 -8.54
CA VAL A 144 2.50 4.47 -9.02
C VAL A 144 2.66 4.94 -10.46
N GLN A 145 3.79 5.55 -10.75
CA GLN A 145 4.12 6.07 -12.06
C GLN A 145 5.57 5.71 -12.39
N SER A 146 5.77 5.07 -13.54
CA SER A 146 7.07 4.90 -14.16
C SER A 146 7.30 6.04 -15.15
N ASP A 147 8.51 6.57 -15.21
CA ASP A 147 8.94 7.57 -16.21
C ASP A 147 8.19 8.91 -16.19
N VAL A 148 7.89 9.42 -15.01
CA VAL A 148 7.29 10.77 -14.88
C VAL A 148 8.37 11.79 -14.63
N GLY A 149 8.50 12.72 -15.57
CA GLY A 149 9.23 13.96 -15.33
C GLY A 149 8.65 14.67 -14.11
N ARG A 150 9.44 14.79 -13.04
CA ARG A 150 9.02 15.54 -11.84
C ARG A 150 8.91 17.02 -12.19
N GLN A 151 7.78 17.63 -11.84
CA GLN A 151 7.69 19.08 -11.86
C GLN A 151 8.42 19.62 -10.63
N TYR A 152 9.62 20.13 -10.84
CA TYR A 152 10.43 20.74 -9.78
C TYR A 152 10.00 22.17 -9.52
N ASN A 153 9.98 22.56 -8.25
CA ASN A 153 10.12 23.95 -7.89
C ASN A 153 11.61 24.32 -8.02
N MET A 154 11.93 25.42 -8.67
CA MET A 154 13.30 25.81 -8.99
C MET A 154 14.25 25.89 -7.77
N PHE A 155 13.69 25.99 -6.55
CA PHE A 155 14.44 26.04 -5.30
C PHE A 155 14.68 24.66 -4.63
N ASP A 156 14.02 23.60 -5.08
CA ASP A 156 14.07 22.28 -4.45
C ASP A 156 14.85 21.23 -5.26
N LEU A 157 15.28 21.59 -6.47
CA LEU A 157 16.01 20.70 -7.40
C LEU A 157 17.26 20.07 -6.74
N ASP A 158 18.14 20.92 -6.23
CA ASP A 158 19.41 20.47 -5.64
C ASP A 158 19.21 19.59 -4.40
N LYS A 159 18.18 19.87 -3.62
CA LYS A 159 17.87 19.09 -2.42
C LYS A 159 17.39 17.69 -2.78
N TYR A 160 16.48 17.59 -3.75
CA TYR A 160 15.96 16.31 -4.21
C TYR A 160 17.04 15.42 -4.80
N ASP A 161 17.87 15.97 -5.68
CA ASP A 161 18.93 15.19 -6.33
C ASP A 161 19.93 14.65 -5.31
N ARG A 162 20.30 15.45 -4.30
CA ARG A 162 21.15 14.99 -3.19
C ARG A 162 20.52 13.88 -2.39
N LEU A 163 19.23 13.99 -2.05
CA LEU A 163 18.49 12.97 -1.28
C LEU A 163 18.32 11.69 -2.09
N SER A 164 18.03 11.79 -3.37
CA SER A 164 17.92 10.63 -4.27
C SER A 164 19.24 9.88 -4.38
N VAL A 165 20.36 10.58 -4.59
CA VAL A 165 21.71 9.98 -4.63
C VAL A 165 22.05 9.35 -3.28
N LEU A 166 21.76 10.02 -2.17
CA LEU A 166 21.99 9.50 -0.81
C LEU A 166 21.22 8.19 -0.57
N ASN A 167 19.93 8.19 -0.87
CA ASN A 167 19.10 6.99 -0.68
C ASN A 167 19.60 5.80 -1.51
N ARG A 168 19.92 6.01 -2.79
CA ARG A 168 20.49 4.94 -3.66
C ARG A 168 21.85 4.45 -3.13
N THR A 169 22.67 5.33 -2.58
CA THR A 169 23.96 4.96 -1.98
C THR A 169 23.76 4.09 -0.72
N ILE A 170 22.80 4.46 0.14
CA ILE A 170 22.46 3.69 1.33
C ILE A 170 21.92 2.31 0.94
N ASP A 171 21.04 2.24 -0.07
CA ASP A 171 20.49 0.97 -0.55
C ASP A 171 21.61 0.04 -1.04
N ASN A 172 22.54 0.54 -1.86
CA ASN A 172 23.70 -0.21 -2.34
C ASN A 172 24.63 -0.72 -1.21
N ILE A 173 24.73 0.01 -0.11
CA ILE A 173 25.52 -0.43 1.05
C ILE A 173 24.82 -1.54 1.82
N ARG A 174 23.48 -1.47 1.92
CA ARG A 174 22.67 -2.47 2.64
C ARG A 174 22.52 -3.79 1.89
N GLU A 175 22.66 -3.78 0.56
CA GLU A 175 22.63 -4.98 -0.29
C GLU A 175 23.95 -5.78 -0.31
N ARG A 176 25.03 -5.22 0.23
CA ARG A 176 26.35 -5.90 0.36
C ARG A 176 26.47 -6.68 1.66
#